data_a95280c3aa1cd25476ecd00066acd101
#
_entry.id   a95280c3aa1cd25476ecd00066acd101
#
_cell.length_a   1.000
_cell.length_b   1.000
_cell.length_c   1.000
_cell.angle_alpha   90.00
_cell.angle_beta   90.00
_cell.angle_gamma   90.00
#
_symmetry.space_group_name_H-M   'P 1'
#
loop_
_entity.id
_entity.type
_entity.pdbx_description
1 polymer ?
#
loop_
_entity_poly.entity_id
_entity_poly.type
_entity_poly.pdbx_seq_one_letter_code
_entity_poly.pdbx_strand_id
1 'polypeptide(L)'
;IVPSWTDYEATAGEKIIKLDPGMAFGTGTHPTTKMSLFALEQVLRGGETVLDVGTGSGVLSIASSLLGAKEIFAYDLDDVAVRVAQENIELNPGMENIHVAPGDLLKGVEIEADVIVANILADILIHLTEDAYRLVKDEGYLIMSGIIKDKWDMVRESAESAGFFLETHMIQGEWNACVFKKTKDISGVIGG
;
A
#
# COMPACT_ATOMS: atom_id res chain seq x y z
N ILE A 1 11.01 -9.61 -7.28
CA ILE A 1 10.74 -10.42 -6.08
C ILE A 1 11.37 -11.78 -6.28
N VAL A 2 12.11 -12.24 -5.28
CA VAL A 2 12.84 -13.50 -5.34
C VAL A 2 12.39 -14.39 -4.18
N PRO A 3 12.04 -15.66 -4.41
CA PRO A 3 11.76 -16.59 -3.31
C PRO A 3 12.93 -16.71 -2.34
N SER A 4 12.64 -16.94 -1.06
CA SER A 4 13.66 -17.01 -0.02
C SER A 4 14.70 -18.12 -0.22
N TRP A 5 14.35 -19.17 -0.95
CA TRP A 5 15.20 -20.33 -1.24
C TRP A 5 16.02 -20.20 -2.51
N THR A 6 15.93 -19.08 -3.23
CA THR A 6 16.62 -18.86 -4.51
C THR A 6 17.74 -17.85 -4.33
N ASP A 7 18.95 -18.20 -4.80
CA ASP A 7 20.04 -17.24 -4.94
C ASP A 7 19.88 -16.52 -6.28
N TYR A 8 19.81 -15.20 -6.22
CA TYR A 8 19.68 -14.35 -7.38
C TYR A 8 20.66 -13.18 -7.29
N GLU A 9 21.42 -12.95 -8.35
CA GLU A 9 22.28 -11.78 -8.47
C GLU A 9 21.54 -10.66 -9.21
N ALA A 10 21.42 -9.49 -8.55
CA ALA A 10 20.78 -8.33 -9.15
C ALA A 10 21.62 -7.78 -10.29
N THR A 11 20.96 -7.47 -11.42
CA THR A 11 21.56 -6.63 -12.46
C THR A 11 21.52 -5.15 -12.04
N ALA A 12 22.31 -4.30 -12.72
CA ALA A 12 22.40 -2.88 -12.36
C ALA A 12 21.01 -2.21 -12.38
N GLY A 13 20.66 -1.55 -11.29
CA GLY A 13 19.37 -0.86 -11.12
C GLY A 13 18.25 -1.72 -10.57
N GLU A 14 18.41 -3.03 -10.48
CA GLU A 14 17.41 -3.90 -9.86
C GLU A 14 17.45 -3.85 -8.34
N LYS A 15 16.27 -3.80 -7.74
CA LYS A 15 16.10 -3.96 -6.29
C LYS A 15 15.48 -5.33 -6.04
N ILE A 16 16.07 -6.10 -5.14
CA ILE A 16 15.65 -7.46 -4.83
C ILE A 16 14.84 -7.47 -3.54
N ILE A 17 13.67 -8.09 -3.59
CA ILE A 17 12.88 -8.44 -2.42
C ILE A 17 12.90 -9.96 -2.27
N LYS A 18 13.46 -10.44 -1.17
CA LYS A 18 13.38 -11.85 -0.79
C LYS A 18 12.08 -12.10 -0.05
N LEU A 19 11.35 -13.10 -0.46
CA LEU A 19 10.03 -13.37 0.05
C LEU A 19 9.79 -14.88 0.21
N ASP A 20 9.30 -15.27 1.38
CA ASP A 20 8.66 -16.55 1.60
C ASP A 20 7.16 -16.27 1.75
N PRO A 21 6.30 -16.69 0.83
CA PRO A 21 4.87 -16.39 0.90
C PRO A 21 4.19 -17.07 2.09
N GLY A 22 4.70 -18.20 2.56
CA GLY A 22 4.06 -18.95 3.64
C GLY A 22 2.58 -19.18 3.38
N MET A 23 1.74 -18.85 4.37
CA MET A 23 0.27 -18.91 4.27
C MET A 23 -0.36 -17.53 4.03
N ALA A 24 0.44 -16.46 3.91
CA ALA A 24 -0.06 -15.12 3.67
C ALA A 24 -0.16 -14.82 2.17
N PHE A 25 -1.14 -13.99 1.81
CA PHE A 25 -1.31 -13.49 0.44
C PHE A 25 -0.23 -12.46 0.09
N GLY A 26 0.09 -12.34 -1.20
CA GLY A 26 1.02 -11.32 -1.69
C GLY A 26 2.39 -11.88 -2.05
N THR A 27 2.41 -12.88 -2.95
CA THR A 27 3.67 -13.51 -3.43
C THR A 27 4.43 -12.65 -4.43
N GLY A 28 3.83 -11.53 -4.90
CA GLY A 28 4.40 -10.66 -5.92
C GLY A 28 4.08 -11.08 -7.35
N THR A 29 3.47 -12.25 -7.56
CA THR A 29 3.12 -12.73 -8.90
C THR A 29 1.71 -12.36 -9.34
N HIS A 30 0.82 -12.05 -8.38
CA HIS A 30 -0.55 -11.69 -8.68
C HIS A 30 -0.63 -10.28 -9.31
N PRO A 31 -1.51 -10.06 -10.30
CA PRO A 31 -1.68 -8.74 -10.94
C PRO A 31 -1.90 -7.59 -9.97
N THR A 32 -2.65 -7.81 -8.91
CA THR A 32 -2.95 -6.76 -7.91
C THR A 32 -1.70 -6.31 -7.16
N THR A 33 -0.79 -7.22 -6.86
CA THR A 33 0.50 -6.90 -6.22
C THR A 33 1.40 -6.14 -7.20
N LYS A 34 1.47 -6.58 -8.46
CA LYS A 34 2.26 -5.90 -9.50
C LYS A 34 1.79 -4.47 -9.71
N MET A 35 0.49 -4.25 -9.80
CA MET A 35 -0.06 -2.90 -9.95
C MET A 35 0.21 -2.03 -8.73
N SER A 36 0.14 -2.60 -7.52
CA SER A 36 0.49 -1.88 -6.29
C SER A 36 1.96 -1.46 -6.27
N LEU A 37 2.86 -2.36 -6.68
CA LEU A 37 4.30 -2.06 -6.77
C LEU A 37 4.56 -0.95 -7.79
N PHE A 38 3.91 -1.01 -8.95
CA PHE A 38 4.02 0.02 -9.97
C PHE A 38 3.55 1.38 -9.44
N ALA A 39 2.41 1.41 -8.73
CA ALA A 39 1.89 2.63 -8.14
C ALA A 39 2.84 3.22 -7.10
N LEU A 40 3.43 2.39 -6.23
CA LEU A 40 4.43 2.84 -5.26
C LEU A 40 5.65 3.45 -5.95
N GLU A 41 6.15 2.86 -7.03
CA GLU A 41 7.23 3.43 -7.82
C GLU A 41 6.88 4.81 -8.39
N GLN A 42 5.61 5.03 -8.73
CA GLN A 42 5.16 6.31 -9.28
C GLN A 42 5.10 7.43 -8.24
N VAL A 43 4.74 7.11 -6.99
CA VAL A 43 4.46 8.13 -5.98
C VAL A 43 5.58 8.32 -4.96
N LEU A 44 6.39 7.30 -4.68
CA LEU A 44 7.49 7.41 -3.72
C LEU A 44 8.70 8.09 -4.35
N ARG A 45 9.24 9.10 -3.65
CA ARG A 45 10.43 9.88 -4.07
C ARG A 45 11.56 9.82 -3.07
N GLY A 46 11.28 9.42 -1.83
CA GLY A 46 12.20 9.33 -0.72
C GLY A 46 11.75 10.19 0.47
N GLY A 47 11.85 9.62 1.67
CA GLY A 47 11.52 10.31 2.91
C GLY A 47 10.06 10.21 3.36
N GLU A 48 9.21 9.50 2.63
CA GLU A 48 7.80 9.38 2.97
C GLU A 48 7.53 8.51 4.18
N THR A 49 6.44 8.81 4.89
CA THR A 49 5.79 7.90 5.83
C THR A 49 4.70 7.14 5.07
N VAL A 50 4.72 5.82 5.15
CA VAL A 50 3.80 4.92 4.45
C VAL A 50 3.00 4.10 5.46
N LEU A 51 1.70 3.97 5.24
CA LEU A 51 0.84 3.01 5.92
C LEU A 51 0.47 1.90 4.94
N ASP A 52 0.78 0.66 5.28
CA ASP A 52 0.46 -0.54 4.49
C ASP A 52 -0.66 -1.31 5.19
N VAL A 53 -1.87 -1.20 4.66
CA VAL A 53 -3.07 -1.76 5.27
C VAL A 53 -3.40 -3.11 4.66
N GLY A 54 -3.45 -4.15 5.50
CA GLY A 54 -3.58 -5.52 5.03
C GLY A 54 -2.28 -6.00 4.41
N THR A 55 -1.19 -5.89 5.15
CA THR A 55 0.19 -6.09 4.64
C THR A 55 0.44 -7.48 4.09
N GLY A 56 -0.30 -8.50 4.54
CA GLY A 56 -0.13 -9.88 4.09
C GLY A 56 1.29 -10.38 4.27
N SER A 57 1.96 -10.66 3.16
CA SER A 57 3.36 -11.13 3.15
C SER A 57 4.38 -10.06 3.55
N GLY A 58 3.97 -8.78 3.62
CA GLY A 58 4.86 -7.65 3.85
C GLY A 58 5.53 -7.09 2.59
N VAL A 59 5.20 -7.62 1.42
CA VAL A 59 5.89 -7.25 0.16
C VAL A 59 5.82 -5.76 -0.15
N LEU A 60 4.67 -5.12 0.07
CA LEU A 60 4.52 -3.69 -0.24
C LEU A 60 5.28 -2.80 0.74
N SER A 61 5.37 -3.20 2.00
CA SER A 61 6.18 -2.51 3.00
C SER A 61 7.67 -2.61 2.67
N ILE A 62 8.15 -3.80 2.29
CA ILE A 62 9.54 -4.01 1.89
C ILE A 62 9.86 -3.17 0.65
N ALA A 63 8.99 -3.19 -0.36
CA ALA A 63 9.13 -2.38 -1.56
C ALA A 63 9.18 -0.88 -1.22
N SER A 64 8.32 -0.41 -0.34
CA SER A 64 8.30 1.00 0.08
C SER A 64 9.61 1.42 0.73
N SER A 65 10.19 0.57 1.57
CA SER A 65 11.51 0.82 2.16
C SER A 65 12.61 0.90 1.10
N LEU A 66 12.61 -0.03 0.15
CA LEU A 66 13.58 -0.04 -0.96
C LEU A 66 13.44 1.19 -1.87
N LEU A 67 12.24 1.75 -1.98
CA LEU A 67 11.95 2.95 -2.77
C LEU A 67 12.23 4.25 -2.00
N GLY A 68 12.77 4.16 -0.80
CA GLY A 68 13.25 5.30 -0.04
C GLY A 68 12.30 5.85 1.00
N ALA A 69 11.20 5.18 1.31
CA ALA A 69 10.33 5.61 2.40
C ALA A 69 11.09 5.65 3.73
N LYS A 70 10.81 6.66 4.54
CA LYS A 70 11.49 6.88 5.82
C LYS A 70 10.98 5.94 6.90
N GLU A 71 9.66 5.84 7.05
CA GLU A 71 9.00 5.00 8.04
C GLU A 71 7.81 4.31 7.39
N ILE A 72 7.64 3.03 7.67
CA ILE A 72 6.52 2.24 7.17
C ILE A 72 5.83 1.57 8.36
N PHE A 73 4.52 1.74 8.45
CA PHE A 73 3.68 1.09 9.45
C PHE A 73 2.73 0.14 8.75
N ALA A 74 2.92 -1.14 9.00
CA ALA A 74 2.20 -2.22 8.34
C ALA A 74 1.21 -2.87 9.30
N TYR A 75 -0.02 -3.05 8.86
CA TYR A 75 -1.09 -3.60 9.68
C TYR A 75 -1.75 -4.78 8.99
N ASP A 76 -2.16 -5.77 9.77
CA ASP A 76 -3.00 -6.86 9.31
C ASP A 76 -3.90 -7.35 10.45
N LEU A 77 -5.12 -7.74 10.09
CA LEU A 77 -6.08 -8.29 11.06
C LEU A 77 -5.71 -9.73 11.44
N ASP A 78 -5.04 -10.46 10.54
CA ASP A 78 -4.65 -11.86 10.72
C ASP A 78 -3.28 -11.96 11.40
N ASP A 79 -3.25 -12.58 12.59
CA ASP A 79 -2.01 -12.79 13.34
C ASP A 79 -0.97 -13.63 12.57
N VAL A 80 -1.43 -14.56 11.72
CA VAL A 80 -0.53 -15.35 10.86
C VAL A 80 0.14 -14.43 9.85
N ALA A 81 -0.61 -13.50 9.24
CA ALA A 81 -0.05 -12.55 8.29
C ALA A 81 0.96 -11.60 8.97
N VAL A 82 0.67 -11.13 10.18
CA VAL A 82 1.62 -10.30 10.95
C VAL A 82 2.94 -11.03 11.14
N ARG A 83 2.90 -12.29 11.54
CA ARG A 83 4.10 -13.11 11.74
C ARG A 83 4.86 -13.34 10.42
N VAL A 84 4.14 -13.69 9.34
CA VAL A 84 4.76 -13.91 8.02
C VAL A 84 5.41 -12.63 7.50
N ALA A 85 4.76 -11.49 7.67
CA ALA A 85 5.34 -10.20 7.28
C ALA A 85 6.64 -9.91 8.05
N GLN A 86 6.65 -10.13 9.36
CA GLN A 86 7.85 -9.95 10.18
C GLN A 86 9.00 -10.87 9.73
N GLU A 87 8.70 -12.13 9.45
CA GLU A 87 9.69 -13.09 8.95
C GLU A 87 10.26 -12.67 7.60
N ASN A 88 9.41 -12.21 6.69
CA ASN A 88 9.84 -11.72 5.36
C ASN A 88 10.70 -10.45 5.46
N ILE A 89 10.35 -9.54 6.35
CA ILE A 89 11.14 -8.33 6.58
C ILE A 89 12.55 -8.71 7.04
N GLU A 90 12.67 -9.70 7.92
CA GLU A 90 13.97 -10.19 8.42
C GLU A 90 14.84 -10.85 7.33
N LEU A 91 14.24 -11.36 6.25
CA LEU A 91 14.97 -11.89 5.10
C LEU A 91 15.67 -10.80 4.27
N ASN A 92 15.32 -9.53 4.48
CA ASN A 92 15.84 -8.41 3.72
C ASN A 92 16.64 -7.49 4.65
N PRO A 93 17.90 -7.19 4.36
CA PRO A 93 18.71 -6.34 5.24
C PRO A 93 18.27 -4.88 5.20
N GLY A 94 18.47 -4.17 6.31
CA GLY A 94 18.25 -2.72 6.37
C GLY A 94 16.80 -2.28 6.47
N MET A 95 15.90 -3.14 6.98
CA MET A 95 14.46 -2.88 7.06
C MET A 95 13.97 -2.50 8.46
N GLU A 96 14.82 -1.89 9.28
CA GLU A 96 14.48 -1.48 10.65
C GLU A 96 13.44 -0.37 10.70
N ASN A 97 13.18 0.29 9.58
CA ASN A 97 12.17 1.34 9.42
C ASN A 97 10.75 0.80 9.16
N ILE A 98 10.57 -0.52 9.14
CA ILE A 98 9.25 -1.16 8.98
C ILE A 98 8.76 -1.64 10.35
N HIS A 99 7.57 -1.21 10.72
CA HIS A 99 6.91 -1.56 11.98
C HIS A 99 5.62 -2.32 11.69
N VAL A 100 5.55 -3.59 12.07
CA VAL A 100 4.39 -4.44 11.82
C VAL A 100 3.60 -4.61 13.11
N ALA A 101 2.29 -4.45 13.03
CA ALA A 101 1.39 -4.63 14.16
C ALA A 101 0.04 -5.21 13.72
N PRO A 102 -0.66 -5.91 14.61
CA PRO A 102 -2.06 -6.25 14.37
C PRO A 102 -2.89 -4.98 14.24
N GLY A 103 -3.89 -4.98 13.37
CA GLY A 103 -4.78 -3.85 13.22
C GLY A 103 -6.00 -4.18 12.38
N ASP A 104 -7.11 -3.50 12.66
CA ASP A 104 -8.34 -3.58 11.89
C ASP A 104 -8.43 -2.33 11.02
N LEU A 105 -7.98 -2.44 9.78
CA LEU A 105 -7.83 -1.31 8.86
C LEU A 105 -6.99 -0.20 9.52
N LEU A 106 -7.51 1.01 9.58
CA LEU A 106 -6.84 2.16 10.22
C LEU A 106 -7.52 2.59 11.52
N LYS A 107 -8.36 1.73 12.10
CA LYS A 107 -9.03 2.03 13.36
C LYS A 107 -8.01 2.27 14.47
N GLY A 108 -8.13 3.41 15.15
CA GLY A 108 -7.22 3.80 16.25
C GLY A 108 -5.85 4.30 15.79
N VAL A 109 -5.57 4.33 14.51
CA VAL A 109 -4.32 4.87 13.98
C VAL A 109 -4.40 6.39 13.91
N GLU A 110 -3.38 7.07 14.46
CA GLU A 110 -3.28 8.54 14.46
C GLU A 110 -2.01 9.05 13.75
N ILE A 111 -1.35 8.18 13.02
CA ILE A 111 -0.14 8.52 12.27
C ILE A 111 -0.51 9.19 10.96
N GLU A 112 -0.04 10.41 10.74
CA GLU A 112 -0.17 11.07 9.45
C GLU A 112 0.82 10.46 8.45
N ALA A 113 0.35 10.20 7.23
CA ALA A 113 1.13 9.55 6.19
C ALA A 113 1.15 10.32 4.88
N ASP A 114 2.25 10.18 4.16
CA ASP A 114 2.37 10.68 2.79
C ASP A 114 1.69 9.75 1.80
N VAL A 115 1.73 8.45 2.08
CA VAL A 115 1.14 7.41 1.23
C VAL A 115 0.48 6.34 2.09
N ILE A 116 -0.74 5.99 1.73
CA ILE A 116 -1.44 4.82 2.26
C ILE A 116 -1.64 3.86 1.10
N VAL A 117 -1.25 2.60 1.28
CA VAL A 117 -1.44 1.54 0.29
C VAL A 117 -2.23 0.39 0.89
N ALA A 118 -3.20 -0.11 0.15
CA ALA A 118 -4.03 -1.25 0.56
C ALA A 118 -4.33 -2.13 -0.64
N ASN A 119 -3.90 -3.38 -0.58
CA ASN A 119 -4.20 -4.41 -1.57
C ASN A 119 -5.09 -5.47 -0.92
N ILE A 120 -6.37 -5.17 -0.82
CA ILE A 120 -7.37 -5.99 -0.13
C ILE A 120 -8.69 -6.00 -0.93
N LEU A 121 -9.67 -6.78 -0.47
CA LEU A 121 -10.96 -6.90 -1.14
C LEU A 121 -11.71 -5.56 -1.21
N ALA A 122 -12.39 -5.34 -2.33
CA ALA A 122 -13.15 -4.11 -2.58
C ALA A 122 -14.20 -3.82 -1.49
N ASP A 123 -14.89 -4.84 -1.01
CA ASP A 123 -15.90 -4.71 0.05
C ASP A 123 -15.31 -4.22 1.37
N ILE A 124 -14.00 -4.42 1.56
CA ILE A 124 -13.29 -3.94 2.74
C ILE A 124 -12.70 -2.55 2.49
N LEU A 125 -12.21 -2.29 1.28
CA LEU A 125 -11.64 -1.00 0.89
C LEU A 125 -12.58 0.17 1.12
N ILE A 126 -13.88 0.00 0.88
CA ILE A 126 -14.87 1.06 1.07
C ILE A 126 -15.00 1.52 2.53
N HIS A 127 -14.58 0.69 3.48
CA HIS A 127 -14.55 1.06 4.91
C HIS A 127 -13.26 1.75 5.34
N LEU A 128 -12.28 1.84 4.44
CA LEU A 128 -10.97 2.44 4.68
C LEU A 128 -10.90 3.92 4.29
N THR A 129 -11.69 4.33 3.31
CA THR A 129 -11.52 5.62 2.61
C THR A 129 -11.63 6.85 3.50
N GLU A 130 -12.54 6.86 4.46
CA GLU A 130 -12.71 7.99 5.39
C GLU A 130 -11.50 8.17 6.30
N ASP A 131 -11.04 7.08 6.93
CA ASP A 131 -9.84 7.11 7.77
C ASP A 131 -8.59 7.44 6.96
N ALA A 132 -8.49 6.92 5.75
CA ALA A 132 -7.39 7.23 4.84
C ALA A 132 -7.34 8.73 4.53
N TYR A 133 -8.48 9.35 4.24
CA TYR A 133 -8.54 10.78 3.97
C TYR A 133 -8.10 11.60 5.18
N ARG A 134 -8.51 11.19 6.38
CA ARG A 134 -8.12 11.84 7.64
C ARG A 134 -6.61 11.77 7.87
N LEU A 135 -5.99 10.63 7.59
CA LEU A 135 -4.59 10.35 7.93
C LEU A 135 -3.59 10.75 6.85
N VAL A 136 -4.02 10.78 5.59
CA VAL A 136 -3.15 11.21 4.49
C VAL A 136 -2.94 12.72 4.57
N LYS A 137 -1.69 13.14 4.42
CA LYS A 137 -1.33 14.56 4.35
C LYS A 137 -1.83 15.20 3.06
N ASP A 138 -2.01 16.52 3.07
CA ASP A 138 -2.28 17.27 1.84
C ASP A 138 -1.21 16.95 0.81
N GLU A 139 -1.60 16.75 -0.45
CA GLU A 139 -0.76 16.32 -1.57
C GLU A 139 -0.26 14.87 -1.46
N GLY A 140 -0.73 14.11 -0.46
CA GLY A 140 -0.45 12.70 -0.32
C GLY A 140 -1.37 11.81 -1.14
N TYR A 141 -1.12 10.50 -1.08
CA TYR A 141 -1.75 9.53 -1.96
C TYR A 141 -2.38 8.36 -1.22
N LEU A 142 -3.47 7.87 -1.78
CA LEU A 142 -4.08 6.59 -1.40
C LEU A 142 -4.00 5.65 -2.61
N ILE A 143 -3.29 4.55 -2.45
CA ILE A 143 -3.19 3.48 -3.45
C ILE A 143 -4.08 2.34 -3.01
N MET A 144 -4.99 1.92 -3.87
CA MET A 144 -5.86 0.77 -3.62
C MET A 144 -5.75 -0.22 -4.76
N SER A 145 -5.73 -1.51 -4.44
CA SER A 145 -5.65 -2.61 -5.39
C SER A 145 -6.43 -3.81 -4.85
N GLY A 146 -6.56 -4.86 -5.64
CA GLY A 146 -7.36 -6.02 -5.28
C GLY A 146 -8.83 -5.82 -5.63
N ILE A 147 -9.15 -4.91 -6.54
CA ILE A 147 -10.51 -4.53 -6.90
C ILE A 147 -10.92 -5.28 -8.17
N ILE A 148 -11.86 -6.21 -8.03
CA ILE A 148 -12.43 -6.87 -9.19
C ILE A 148 -13.26 -5.88 -10.01
N LYS A 149 -13.28 -6.05 -11.32
CA LYS A 149 -13.89 -5.12 -12.28
C LYS A 149 -15.30 -4.66 -11.88
N ASP A 150 -16.17 -5.59 -11.46
CA ASP A 150 -17.55 -5.29 -11.13
C ASP A 150 -17.72 -4.39 -9.90
N LYS A 151 -16.67 -4.25 -9.10
CA LYS A 151 -16.68 -3.45 -7.86
C LYS A 151 -15.89 -2.14 -7.96
N TRP A 152 -15.34 -1.83 -9.13
CA TRP A 152 -14.57 -0.62 -9.33
C TRP A 152 -15.37 0.65 -9.01
N ASP A 153 -16.58 0.77 -9.55
CA ASP A 153 -17.39 1.97 -9.34
C ASP A 153 -17.69 2.21 -7.85
N MET A 154 -17.96 1.15 -7.10
CA MET A 154 -18.23 1.22 -5.66
C MET A 154 -17.00 1.79 -4.91
N VAL A 155 -15.80 1.31 -5.22
CA VAL A 155 -14.56 1.78 -4.58
C VAL A 155 -14.27 3.23 -4.97
N ARG A 156 -14.41 3.55 -6.26
CA ARG A 156 -14.21 4.91 -6.76
C ARG A 156 -15.14 5.91 -6.07
N GLU A 157 -16.42 5.59 -6.00
CA GLU A 157 -17.42 6.45 -5.32
C GLU A 157 -17.08 6.66 -3.86
N SER A 158 -16.64 5.61 -3.16
CA SER A 158 -16.23 5.69 -1.77
C SER A 158 -15.07 6.64 -1.57
N ALA A 159 -14.04 6.56 -2.39
CA ALA A 159 -12.88 7.44 -2.31
C ALA A 159 -13.22 8.89 -2.66
N GLU A 160 -14.00 9.10 -3.72
CA GLU A 160 -14.43 10.44 -4.14
C GLU A 160 -15.33 11.08 -3.09
N SER A 161 -16.24 10.32 -2.48
CA SER A 161 -17.10 10.81 -1.39
C SER A 161 -16.31 11.20 -0.14
N ALA A 162 -15.17 10.56 0.11
CA ALA A 162 -14.26 10.94 1.20
C ALA A 162 -13.49 12.22 0.91
N GLY A 163 -13.38 12.63 -0.36
CA GLY A 163 -12.70 13.86 -0.79
C GLY A 163 -11.51 13.67 -1.71
N PHE A 164 -11.17 12.43 -2.06
CA PHE A 164 -10.03 12.15 -2.93
C PHE A 164 -10.32 12.45 -4.40
N PHE A 165 -9.25 12.75 -5.14
CA PHE A 165 -9.28 12.85 -6.60
C PHE A 165 -8.58 11.67 -7.24
N LEU A 166 -9.20 11.05 -8.23
CA LEU A 166 -8.59 9.97 -9.00
C LEU A 166 -7.46 10.52 -9.87
N GLU A 167 -6.26 10.00 -9.67
CA GLU A 167 -5.09 10.40 -10.47
C GLU A 167 -4.72 9.34 -11.49
N THR A 168 -4.78 8.07 -11.12
CA THR A 168 -4.43 6.96 -12.01
C THR A 168 -5.37 5.77 -11.77
N HIS A 169 -5.85 5.19 -12.86
CA HIS A 169 -6.62 3.95 -12.87
C HIS A 169 -5.90 2.92 -13.71
N MET A 170 -5.57 1.79 -13.11
CA MET A 170 -4.86 0.69 -13.78
C MET A 170 -5.74 -0.53 -13.87
N ILE A 171 -5.69 -1.21 -15.01
CA ILE A 171 -6.46 -2.41 -15.28
C ILE A 171 -5.51 -3.51 -15.78
N GLN A 172 -5.62 -4.69 -15.18
CA GLN A 172 -4.94 -5.88 -15.66
C GLN A 172 -5.89 -7.08 -15.56
N GLY A 173 -6.41 -7.53 -16.72
CA GLY A 173 -7.45 -8.54 -16.76
C GLY A 173 -8.73 -8.06 -16.07
N GLU A 174 -9.20 -8.81 -15.10
CA GLU A 174 -10.38 -8.48 -14.29
C GLU A 174 -10.06 -7.61 -13.08
N TRP A 175 -8.78 -7.28 -12.87
CA TRP A 175 -8.32 -6.58 -11.69
C TRP A 175 -8.07 -5.10 -11.97
N ASN A 176 -8.48 -4.27 -11.03
CA ASN A 176 -8.27 -2.83 -11.04
C ASN A 176 -7.44 -2.40 -9.84
N ALA A 177 -6.63 -1.37 -10.07
CA ALA A 177 -5.93 -0.65 -9.03
C ALA A 177 -6.02 0.85 -9.32
N CYS A 178 -5.78 1.66 -8.33
CA CYS A 178 -5.92 3.10 -8.46
C CYS A 178 -4.99 3.87 -7.54
N VAL A 179 -4.69 5.09 -7.98
CA VAL A 179 -4.01 6.10 -7.17
C VAL A 179 -4.95 7.28 -7.03
N PHE A 180 -5.33 7.58 -5.80
CA PHE A 180 -6.09 8.78 -5.45
C PHE A 180 -5.17 9.77 -4.75
N LYS A 181 -5.46 11.05 -4.93
CA LYS A 181 -4.69 12.13 -4.32
C LYS A 181 -5.58 12.98 -3.42
N LYS A 182 -5.05 13.35 -2.26
CA LYS A 182 -5.64 14.36 -1.39
C LYS A 182 -5.05 15.71 -1.74
N THR A 183 -5.84 16.56 -2.41
CA THR A 183 -5.39 17.90 -2.74
C THR A 183 -5.56 18.83 -1.54
N LYS A 184 -4.74 19.88 -1.50
CA LYS A 184 -4.87 20.93 -0.48
C LYS A 184 -6.24 21.57 -0.58
N ASP A 185 -6.92 21.73 0.56
CA ASP A 185 -8.19 22.43 0.61
C ASP A 185 -7.98 23.91 0.29
N ILE A 186 -8.50 24.33 -0.85
CA ILE A 186 -8.48 25.73 -1.30
C ILE A 186 -9.81 26.44 -1.08
N SER A 187 -10.78 25.79 -0.42
CA SER A 187 -12.11 26.38 -0.19
C SER A 187 -12.06 27.68 0.61
N GLY A 188 -11.02 27.88 1.41
CA GLY A 188 -10.79 29.14 2.13
C GLY A 188 -10.17 30.27 1.30
N VAL A 189 -9.71 29.97 0.09
CA VAL A 189 -9.04 30.96 -0.79
C VAL A 189 -10.02 31.61 -1.77
N ILE A 190 -11.12 30.94 -2.08
CA ILE A 190 -12.11 31.39 -3.06
C ILE A 190 -13.22 32.21 -2.39
N GLY A 191 -13.29 32.25 -1.07
CA GLY A 191 -14.27 33.01 -0.28
C GLY A 191 -13.82 34.39 0.16
N GLY A 192 -12.79 34.92 -0.46
CA GLY A 192 -12.26 36.24 -0.16
C GLY A 192 -12.66 37.29 -1.22
#